data_51701b5982c954432ebb2b7167a563c2
#
_entry.id   51701b5982c954432ebb2b7167a563c2
#
_cell.length_a   1.000
_cell.length_b   1.000
_cell.length_c   1.000
_cell.angle_alpha   90.00
_cell.angle_beta   90.00
_cell.angle_gamma   90.00
#
_symmetry.space_group_name_H-M   'P 1'
#
loop_
_entity.id
_entity.type
_entity.pdbx_description
1 polymer ?
#
loop_
_entity_poly.entity_id
_entity_poly.type
_entity_poly.pdbx_seq_one_letter_code
_entity_poly.pdbx_strand_id
1 'polypeptide(L)'
;VFMRIGFMMTAIMAAKQGTDAMAAHQVGMNIMSLSFAFGDGLQSAAVALIGRSLGAKKPDLAKEYGRTCRLIGAGIAVCLVAIYLFGGRWLYSLFFEEQHIIEIGVSIIHVIIFVVIFQICQVIYMGCLRGAGDTLYTAVASMISVTFIRTIVSYLGGYTLGLGIVGIWFGVLADQMSRFIFATIRFKQGKWVKIKI
;
A
#
# COMPACT_ATOMS: atom_id res chain seq x y z
N VAL A 1 -0.10 17.56 1.39
CA VAL A 1 0.96 17.99 2.34
C VAL A 1 1.15 16.90 3.42
N PHE A 2 0.13 16.54 4.22
CA PHE A 2 0.25 15.61 5.35
C PHE A 2 0.82 14.23 5.00
N MET A 3 0.40 13.63 3.88
CA MET A 3 0.94 12.32 3.44
C MET A 3 2.45 12.37 3.15
N ARG A 4 2.97 13.51 2.63
CA ARG A 4 4.40 13.67 2.40
C ARG A 4 5.21 13.68 3.70
N ILE A 5 4.64 14.22 4.79
CA ILE A 5 5.26 14.23 6.12
C ILE A 5 5.50 12.80 6.59
N GLY A 6 4.51 11.91 6.51
CA GLY A 6 4.67 10.52 6.92
C GLY A 6 5.74 9.76 6.11
N PHE A 7 5.81 9.99 4.80
CA PHE A 7 6.87 9.40 3.96
C PHE A 7 8.27 9.95 4.34
N MET A 8 8.36 11.27 4.55
CA MET A 8 9.62 11.92 4.94
C MET A 8 10.11 11.43 6.31
N MET A 9 9.21 11.30 7.29
CA MET A 9 9.55 10.77 8.61
C MET A 9 10.09 9.34 8.53
N THR A 10 9.47 8.48 7.73
CA THR A 10 9.95 7.10 7.52
C THR A 10 11.34 7.09 6.88
N ALA A 11 11.59 7.94 5.88
CA ALA A 11 12.90 8.06 5.23
C ALA A 11 13.98 8.57 6.20
N ILE A 12 13.67 9.57 7.04
CA ILE A 12 14.58 10.06 8.08
C ILE A 12 14.89 8.96 9.08
N MET A 13 13.90 8.19 9.51
CA MET A 13 14.11 7.05 10.41
C MET A 13 15.00 5.99 9.77
N ALA A 14 14.82 5.67 8.48
CA ALA A 14 15.67 4.73 7.75
C ALA A 14 17.11 5.25 7.63
N ALA A 15 17.29 6.53 7.33
CA ALA A 15 18.63 7.15 7.23
C ALA A 15 19.41 7.10 8.55
N LYS A 16 18.73 7.21 9.70
CA LYS A 16 19.36 7.08 11.02
C LYS A 16 19.81 5.66 11.35
N GLN A 17 19.37 4.64 10.62
CA GLN A 17 19.82 3.25 10.79
C GLN A 17 21.14 2.94 10.08
N GLY A 18 21.70 3.91 9.36
CA GLY A 18 22.94 3.79 8.62
C GLY A 18 22.76 3.84 7.10
N THR A 19 23.89 3.99 6.39
CA THR A 19 23.92 4.13 4.93
C THR A 19 23.37 2.90 4.21
N ASP A 20 23.75 1.70 4.66
CA ASP A 20 23.38 0.43 4.06
C ASP A 20 21.88 0.14 4.23
N ALA A 21 21.34 0.45 5.42
CA ALA A 21 19.92 0.35 5.70
C ALA A 21 19.11 1.33 4.83
N MET A 22 19.62 2.56 4.65
CA MET A 22 18.97 3.55 3.79
C MET A 22 19.01 3.13 2.31
N ALA A 23 20.14 2.58 1.84
CA ALA A 23 20.28 2.07 0.48
C ALA A 23 19.30 0.92 0.21
N ALA A 24 19.23 -0.05 1.12
CA ALA A 24 18.27 -1.15 1.04
C ALA A 24 16.83 -0.67 1.11
N HIS A 25 16.52 0.34 1.94
CA HIS A 25 15.20 0.98 2.00
C HIS A 25 14.80 1.60 0.67
N GLN A 26 15.70 2.33 0.03
CA GLN A 26 15.41 3.00 -1.24
C GLN A 26 15.07 2.00 -2.35
N VAL A 27 15.81 0.89 -2.45
CA VAL A 27 15.49 -0.19 -3.41
C VAL A 27 14.16 -0.86 -3.05
N GLY A 28 13.89 -1.12 -1.76
CA GLY A 28 12.59 -1.62 -1.30
C GLY A 28 11.43 -0.70 -1.70
N MET A 29 11.59 0.62 -1.59
CA MET A 29 10.60 1.59 -2.05
C MET A 29 10.39 1.56 -3.57
N ASN A 30 11.45 1.35 -4.37
CA ASN A 30 11.35 1.20 -5.82
C ASN A 30 10.59 -0.09 -6.19
N ILE A 31 10.88 -1.21 -5.53
CA ILE A 31 10.17 -2.48 -5.71
C ILE A 31 8.68 -2.31 -5.36
N MET A 32 8.38 -1.62 -4.26
CA MET A 32 7.01 -1.35 -3.84
C MET A 32 6.28 -0.41 -4.81
N SER A 33 6.97 0.56 -5.42
CA SER A 33 6.39 1.47 -6.41
C SER A 33 5.92 0.76 -7.67
N LEU A 34 6.60 -0.32 -8.07
CA LEU A 34 6.15 -1.17 -9.17
C LEU A 34 4.78 -1.81 -8.85
N SER A 35 4.61 -2.31 -7.63
CA SER A 35 3.32 -2.85 -7.18
C SER A 35 2.23 -1.78 -7.14
N PHE A 36 2.57 -0.53 -6.76
CA PHE A 36 1.66 0.61 -6.83
C PHE A 36 1.18 0.89 -8.25
N ALA A 37 2.05 0.80 -9.25
CA ALA A 37 1.67 1.07 -10.64
C ALA A 37 0.56 0.13 -11.12
N PHE A 38 0.61 -1.16 -10.78
CA PHE A 38 -0.48 -2.10 -11.06
C PHE A 38 -1.76 -1.76 -10.29
N GLY A 39 -1.62 -1.42 -9.01
CA GLY A 39 -2.75 -1.00 -8.17
C GLY A 39 -3.43 0.27 -8.69
N ASP A 40 -2.66 1.27 -9.10
CA ASP A 40 -3.16 2.54 -9.62
C ASP A 40 -3.88 2.39 -10.97
N GLY A 41 -3.42 1.48 -11.83
CA GLY A 41 -4.13 1.14 -13.06
C GLY A 41 -5.54 0.60 -12.76
N LEU A 42 -5.64 -0.38 -11.86
CA LEU A 42 -6.94 -0.93 -11.44
C LEU A 42 -7.79 0.07 -10.65
N GLN A 43 -7.17 0.91 -9.83
CA GLN A 43 -7.85 2.00 -9.13
C GLN A 43 -8.52 2.96 -10.12
N SER A 44 -7.79 3.37 -11.15
CA SER A 44 -8.29 4.28 -12.18
C SER A 44 -9.47 3.67 -12.94
N ALA A 45 -9.39 2.40 -13.30
CA ALA A 45 -10.50 1.65 -13.89
C ALA A 45 -11.70 1.58 -12.94
N ALA A 46 -11.48 1.27 -11.66
CA ALA A 46 -12.54 1.20 -10.66
C ALA A 46 -13.24 2.56 -10.47
N VAL A 47 -12.49 3.66 -10.40
CA VAL A 47 -13.03 5.02 -10.31
C VAL A 47 -13.97 5.31 -11.49
N ALA A 48 -13.51 5.04 -12.72
CA ALA A 48 -14.27 5.34 -13.93
C ALA A 48 -15.54 4.46 -14.05
N LEU A 49 -15.41 3.16 -13.83
CA LEU A 49 -16.53 2.20 -13.98
C LEU A 49 -17.61 2.41 -12.91
N ILE A 50 -17.21 2.64 -11.67
CA ILE A 50 -18.14 2.87 -10.56
C ILE A 50 -18.83 4.22 -10.71
N GLY A 51 -18.07 5.28 -11.00
CA GLY A 51 -18.62 6.62 -11.20
C GLY A 51 -19.65 6.62 -12.34
N ARG A 52 -19.32 6.01 -13.49
CA ARG A 52 -20.25 5.86 -14.62
C ARG A 52 -21.50 5.06 -14.26
N SER A 53 -21.35 3.96 -13.53
CA SER A 53 -22.47 3.10 -13.15
C SER A 53 -23.43 3.79 -12.18
N LEU A 54 -22.90 4.52 -11.21
CA LEU A 54 -23.71 5.30 -10.26
C LEU A 54 -24.38 6.48 -10.94
N GLY A 55 -23.69 7.20 -11.83
CA GLY A 55 -24.29 8.26 -12.66
C GLY A 55 -25.43 7.75 -13.54
N ALA A 56 -25.33 6.51 -14.03
CA ALA A 56 -26.40 5.84 -14.77
C ALA A 56 -27.50 5.25 -13.87
N LYS A 57 -27.47 5.50 -12.55
CA LYS A 57 -28.42 4.97 -11.55
C LYS A 57 -28.48 3.43 -11.50
N LYS A 58 -27.35 2.76 -11.75
CA LYS A 58 -27.21 1.29 -11.72
C LYS A 58 -26.27 0.85 -10.59
N PRO A 59 -26.69 0.89 -9.32
CA PRO A 59 -25.83 0.60 -8.18
C PRO A 59 -25.34 -0.85 -8.12
N ASP A 60 -26.13 -1.80 -8.64
CA ASP A 60 -25.74 -3.21 -8.63
C ASP A 60 -24.60 -3.47 -9.60
N LEU A 61 -24.61 -2.81 -10.76
CA LEU A 61 -23.51 -2.85 -11.72
C LEU A 61 -22.21 -2.24 -11.12
N ALA A 62 -22.35 -1.17 -10.33
CA ALA A 62 -21.20 -0.59 -9.61
C ALA A 62 -20.57 -1.57 -8.60
N LYS A 63 -21.41 -2.33 -7.88
CA LYS A 63 -20.91 -3.38 -6.95
C LYS A 63 -20.22 -4.52 -7.71
N GLU A 64 -20.75 -4.93 -8.84
CA GLU A 64 -20.17 -5.97 -9.69
C GLU A 64 -18.80 -5.57 -10.22
N TYR A 65 -18.66 -4.35 -10.77
CA TYR A 65 -17.36 -3.82 -11.18
C TYR A 65 -16.36 -3.75 -10.03
N GLY A 66 -16.80 -3.29 -8.86
CA GLY A 66 -15.96 -3.28 -7.66
C GLY A 66 -15.49 -4.68 -7.25
N ARG A 67 -16.35 -5.69 -7.38
CA ARG A 67 -15.98 -7.10 -7.14
C ARG A 67 -14.98 -7.61 -8.17
N THR A 68 -15.22 -7.34 -9.44
CA THR A 68 -14.34 -7.77 -10.54
C THR A 68 -12.96 -7.14 -10.43
N CYS A 69 -12.85 -5.83 -10.21
CA CYS A 69 -11.57 -5.16 -10.01
C CYS A 69 -10.79 -5.76 -8.84
N ARG A 70 -11.46 -6.13 -7.74
CA ARG A 70 -10.82 -6.77 -6.59
C ARG A 70 -10.31 -8.17 -6.91
N LEU A 71 -11.06 -8.97 -7.65
CA LEU A 71 -10.63 -10.32 -8.04
C LEU A 71 -9.40 -10.26 -8.95
N ILE A 72 -9.40 -9.35 -9.93
CA ILE A 72 -8.24 -9.11 -10.80
C ILE A 72 -7.05 -8.64 -9.97
N GLY A 73 -7.27 -7.68 -9.06
CA GLY A 73 -6.23 -7.18 -8.16
C GLY A 73 -5.65 -8.24 -7.24
N ALA A 74 -6.49 -9.13 -6.70
CA ALA A 74 -6.03 -10.26 -5.90
C ALA A 74 -5.15 -11.22 -6.73
N GLY A 75 -5.52 -11.50 -7.98
CA GLY A 75 -4.69 -12.29 -8.90
C GLY A 75 -3.33 -11.65 -9.15
N ILE A 76 -3.30 -10.34 -9.41
CA ILE A 76 -2.03 -9.60 -9.59
C ILE A 76 -1.21 -9.61 -8.30
N ALA A 77 -1.83 -9.44 -7.14
CA ALA A 77 -1.13 -9.50 -5.86
C ALA A 77 -0.45 -10.84 -5.64
N VAL A 78 -1.13 -11.95 -5.95
CA VAL A 78 -0.57 -13.31 -5.86
C VAL A 78 0.63 -13.47 -6.80
N CYS A 79 0.53 -13.00 -8.04
CA CYS A 79 1.64 -13.04 -8.99
C CYS A 79 2.85 -12.24 -8.49
N LEU A 80 2.64 -11.02 -7.98
CA LEU A 80 3.72 -10.18 -7.44
C LEU A 80 4.34 -10.78 -6.19
N VAL A 81 3.54 -11.35 -5.31
CA VAL A 81 4.04 -12.08 -4.12
C VAL A 81 4.92 -13.25 -4.55
N ALA A 82 4.52 -14.03 -5.55
CA ALA A 82 5.34 -15.11 -6.06
C ALA A 82 6.67 -14.60 -6.64
N ILE A 83 6.64 -13.52 -7.42
CA ILE A 83 7.86 -12.89 -7.97
C ILE A 83 8.80 -12.42 -6.85
N TYR A 84 8.26 -11.79 -5.81
CA TYR A 84 9.08 -11.27 -4.70
C TYR A 84 9.59 -12.39 -3.79
N LEU A 85 8.81 -13.46 -3.61
CA LEU A 85 9.22 -14.60 -2.81
C LEU A 85 10.40 -15.36 -3.45
N PHE A 86 10.31 -15.62 -4.74
CA PHE A 86 11.34 -16.38 -5.46
C PHE A 86 12.46 -15.50 -6.03
N GLY A 87 12.15 -14.27 -6.42
CA GLY A 87 13.09 -13.34 -7.05
C GLY A 87 13.66 -12.26 -6.12
N GLY A 88 13.26 -12.22 -4.86
CA GLY A 88 13.60 -11.12 -3.95
C GLY A 88 15.12 -10.91 -3.79
N ARG A 89 15.88 -11.98 -3.60
CA ARG A 89 17.34 -11.90 -3.51
C ARG A 89 17.97 -11.41 -4.83
N TRP A 90 17.49 -11.93 -5.95
CA TRP A 90 17.94 -11.52 -7.28
C TRP A 90 17.63 -10.04 -7.56
N LEU A 91 16.46 -9.57 -7.17
CA LEU A 91 16.09 -8.15 -7.32
C LEU A 91 17.07 -7.22 -6.60
N TYR A 92 17.49 -7.56 -5.37
CA TYR A 92 18.49 -6.76 -4.66
C TYR A 92 19.90 -6.91 -5.24
N SER A 93 20.26 -8.09 -5.74
CA SER A 93 21.57 -8.30 -6.38
C SER A 93 21.75 -7.56 -7.70
N LEU A 94 20.67 -7.07 -8.33
CA LEU A 94 20.74 -6.17 -9.48
C LEU A 94 21.24 -4.76 -9.11
N PHE A 95 21.09 -4.36 -7.85
CA PHE A 95 21.42 -3.01 -7.37
C PHE A 95 22.68 -2.99 -6.51
N PHE A 96 23.02 -4.10 -5.88
CA PHE A 96 24.13 -4.20 -4.92
C PHE A 96 24.96 -5.45 -5.14
N GLU A 97 26.28 -5.32 -5.03
CA GLU A 97 27.22 -6.45 -5.02
C GLU A 97 27.53 -6.91 -3.59
N GLU A 98 27.35 -6.02 -2.59
CA GLU A 98 27.65 -6.29 -1.20
C GLU A 98 26.61 -7.22 -0.55
N GLN A 99 27.04 -8.39 -0.12
CA GLN A 99 26.18 -9.42 0.48
C GLN A 99 25.42 -8.89 1.71
N HIS A 100 26.07 -8.05 2.51
CA HIS A 100 25.45 -7.48 3.70
C HIS A 100 24.21 -6.64 3.38
N ILE A 101 24.26 -5.78 2.34
CA ILE A 101 23.14 -4.95 1.91
C ILE A 101 22.04 -5.82 1.31
N ILE A 102 22.42 -6.88 0.55
CA ILE A 102 21.45 -7.83 -0.01
C ILE A 102 20.68 -8.54 1.11
N GLU A 103 21.33 -8.96 2.20
CA GLU A 103 20.68 -9.63 3.33
C GLU A 103 19.69 -8.71 4.05
N ILE A 104 20.05 -7.43 4.25
CA ILE A 104 19.13 -6.41 4.75
C ILE A 104 17.93 -6.29 3.81
N GLY A 105 18.18 -6.23 2.50
CA GLY A 105 17.15 -6.15 1.48
C GLY A 105 16.21 -7.35 1.46
N VAL A 106 16.73 -8.55 1.60
CA VAL A 106 15.93 -9.78 1.70
C VAL A 106 15.02 -9.74 2.92
N SER A 107 15.50 -9.24 4.04
CA SER A 107 14.68 -9.06 5.25
C SER A 107 13.52 -8.07 5.00
N ILE A 108 13.78 -7.00 4.26
CA ILE A 108 12.75 -6.02 3.84
C ILE A 108 11.73 -6.67 2.89
N ILE A 109 12.18 -7.50 1.94
CA ILE A 109 11.28 -8.17 0.98
C ILE A 109 10.26 -9.07 1.68
N HIS A 110 10.64 -9.77 2.73
CA HIS A 110 9.69 -10.57 3.49
C HIS A 110 8.52 -9.72 4.05
N VAL A 111 8.80 -8.48 4.46
CA VAL A 111 7.74 -7.56 4.87
C VAL A 111 6.97 -7.03 3.66
N ILE A 112 7.65 -6.71 2.55
CA ILE A 112 7.02 -6.22 1.31
C ILE A 112 6.00 -7.22 0.77
N ILE A 113 6.23 -8.52 0.87
CA ILE A 113 5.29 -9.57 0.46
C ILE A 113 3.93 -9.36 1.14
N PHE A 114 3.91 -9.13 2.45
CA PHE A 114 2.67 -8.83 3.17
C PHE A 114 2.12 -7.44 2.81
N VAL A 115 2.99 -6.45 2.67
CA VAL A 115 2.61 -5.09 2.28
C VAL A 115 1.84 -5.09 0.98
N VAL A 116 2.32 -5.78 -0.06
CA VAL A 116 1.73 -5.79 -1.41
C VAL A 116 0.32 -6.36 -1.43
N ILE A 117 0.04 -7.39 -0.62
CA ILE A 117 -1.30 -7.98 -0.52
C ILE A 117 -2.30 -6.91 -0.06
N PHE A 118 -1.99 -6.21 1.05
CA PHE A 118 -2.88 -5.16 1.57
C PHE A 118 -2.89 -3.93 0.67
N GLN A 119 -1.76 -3.57 0.07
CA GLN A 119 -1.58 -2.42 -0.79
C GLN A 119 -2.49 -2.47 -2.02
N ILE A 120 -2.46 -3.55 -2.79
CA ILE A 120 -3.28 -3.67 -4.00
C ILE A 120 -4.76 -3.66 -3.64
N CYS A 121 -5.14 -4.43 -2.62
CA CYS A 121 -6.52 -4.48 -2.18
C CYS A 121 -7.03 -3.11 -1.70
N GLN A 122 -6.25 -2.40 -0.86
CA GLN A 122 -6.68 -1.10 -0.34
C GLN A 122 -6.76 -0.03 -1.43
N VAL A 123 -5.83 -0.02 -2.39
CA VAL A 123 -5.82 0.95 -3.49
C VAL A 123 -7.09 0.81 -4.33
N ILE A 124 -7.51 -0.42 -4.64
CA ILE A 124 -8.73 -0.69 -5.39
C ILE A 124 -9.98 -0.28 -4.60
N TYR A 125 -10.08 -0.62 -3.31
CA TYR A 125 -11.20 -0.21 -2.48
C TYR A 125 -11.30 1.31 -2.36
N MET A 126 -10.17 1.99 -2.18
CA MET A 126 -10.13 3.45 -2.16
C MET A 126 -10.55 4.04 -3.51
N GLY A 127 -10.19 3.40 -4.63
CA GLY A 127 -10.66 3.77 -5.96
C GLY A 127 -12.17 3.64 -6.09
N CYS A 128 -12.74 2.53 -5.61
CA CYS A 128 -14.19 2.32 -5.61
C CYS A 128 -14.92 3.42 -4.83
N LEU A 129 -14.44 3.78 -3.65
CA LEU A 129 -15.02 4.84 -2.82
C LEU A 129 -14.87 6.23 -3.48
N ARG A 130 -13.72 6.52 -4.09
CA ARG A 130 -13.52 7.78 -4.83
C ARG A 130 -14.43 7.88 -6.05
N GLY A 131 -14.58 6.78 -6.81
CA GLY A 131 -15.51 6.71 -7.94
C GLY A 131 -16.97 6.94 -7.54
N ALA A 132 -17.31 6.61 -6.30
CA ALA A 132 -18.62 6.87 -5.69
C ALA A 132 -18.77 8.27 -5.07
N GLY A 133 -17.75 9.14 -5.19
CA GLY A 133 -17.77 10.50 -4.60
C GLY A 133 -17.34 10.57 -3.13
N ASP A 134 -16.98 9.45 -2.47
CA ASP A 134 -16.56 9.42 -1.05
C ASP A 134 -15.08 9.81 -0.87
N THR A 135 -14.72 10.95 -1.46
CA THR A 135 -13.33 11.42 -1.54
C THR A 135 -12.81 11.92 -0.19
N LEU A 136 -13.67 12.56 0.60
CA LEU A 136 -13.27 13.08 1.91
C LEU A 136 -12.90 11.94 2.87
N TYR A 137 -13.69 10.87 2.91
CA TYR A 137 -13.40 9.72 3.74
C TYR A 137 -12.06 9.08 3.36
N THR A 138 -11.83 8.86 2.05
CA THR A 138 -10.57 8.26 1.56
C THR A 138 -9.36 9.14 1.87
N ALA A 139 -9.50 10.48 1.80
CA ALA A 139 -8.45 11.42 2.14
C ALA A 139 -8.10 11.39 3.63
N VAL A 140 -9.12 11.45 4.51
CA VAL A 140 -8.94 11.42 5.97
C VAL A 140 -8.35 10.07 6.42
N ALA A 141 -8.88 8.95 5.92
CA ALA A 141 -8.35 7.62 6.23
C ALA A 141 -6.88 7.48 5.82
N SER A 142 -6.51 7.96 4.62
CA SER A 142 -5.13 7.94 4.16
C SER A 142 -4.23 8.87 4.99
N MET A 143 -4.72 10.04 5.38
CA MET A 143 -3.97 10.97 6.22
C MET A 143 -3.66 10.36 7.60
N ILE A 144 -4.65 9.77 8.25
CA ILE A 144 -4.48 9.14 9.56
C ILE A 144 -3.48 7.97 9.45
N SER A 145 -3.64 7.12 8.45
CA SER A 145 -2.79 5.94 8.29
C SER A 145 -1.34 6.31 8.00
N VAL A 146 -1.09 7.18 7.01
CA VAL A 146 0.27 7.52 6.59
C VAL A 146 0.98 8.40 7.60
N THR A 147 0.28 9.38 8.20
CA THR A 147 0.94 10.34 9.10
C THR A 147 1.09 9.79 10.52
N PHE A 148 0.05 9.16 11.06
CA PHE A 148 0.08 8.71 12.45
C PHE A 148 0.46 7.23 12.58
N ILE A 149 -0.32 6.32 11.99
CA ILE A 149 -0.13 4.89 12.20
C ILE A 149 1.25 4.45 11.69
N ARG A 150 1.61 4.83 10.46
CA ARG A 150 2.91 4.50 9.87
C ARG A 150 4.05 5.04 10.73
N THR A 151 4.02 6.32 11.10
CA THR A 151 5.10 6.96 11.87
C THR A 151 5.26 6.35 13.25
N ILE A 152 4.14 6.15 13.98
CA ILE A 152 4.17 5.56 15.33
C ILE A 152 4.70 4.13 15.29
N VAL A 153 4.17 3.29 14.40
CA VAL A 153 4.58 1.88 14.31
C VAL A 153 6.02 1.76 13.81
N SER A 154 6.46 2.61 12.85
CA SER A 154 7.86 2.65 12.42
C SER A 154 8.80 3.05 13.55
N TYR A 155 8.42 4.02 14.38
CA TYR A 155 9.22 4.44 15.53
C TYR A 155 9.30 3.34 16.58
N LEU A 156 8.18 2.77 16.97
CA LEU A 156 8.15 1.68 17.94
C LEU A 156 8.92 0.44 17.45
N GLY A 157 8.71 0.04 16.20
CA GLY A 157 9.38 -1.13 15.62
C GLY A 157 10.89 -0.90 15.43
N GLY A 158 11.26 0.23 14.87
CA GLY A 158 12.64 0.53 14.51
C GLY A 158 13.55 0.87 15.71
N TYR A 159 13.01 1.61 16.68
CA TYR A 159 13.80 2.14 17.79
C TYR A 159 13.47 1.50 19.14
N THR A 160 12.19 1.35 19.49
CA THR A 160 11.82 0.84 20.81
C THR A 160 12.01 -0.68 20.90
N LEU A 161 11.62 -1.42 19.85
CA LEU A 161 11.82 -2.87 19.78
C LEU A 161 13.19 -3.27 19.23
N GLY A 162 13.99 -2.30 18.75
CA GLY A 162 15.33 -2.56 18.26
C GLY A 162 15.41 -3.40 16.97
N LEU A 163 14.30 -3.50 16.19
CA LEU A 163 14.27 -4.28 14.97
C LEU A 163 14.89 -3.58 13.76
N GLY A 164 15.48 -2.39 13.99
CA GLY A 164 16.17 -1.64 12.95
C GLY A 164 15.28 -1.32 11.75
N ILE A 165 15.81 -1.50 10.54
CA ILE A 165 15.09 -1.17 9.30
C ILE A 165 13.83 -2.03 9.09
N VAL A 166 13.86 -3.28 9.52
CA VAL A 166 12.69 -4.18 9.41
C VAL A 166 11.53 -3.66 10.25
N GLY A 167 11.83 -3.14 11.46
CA GLY A 167 10.83 -2.52 12.33
C GLY A 167 10.19 -1.28 11.69
N ILE A 168 10.97 -0.49 10.94
CA ILE A 168 10.46 0.66 10.18
C ILE A 168 9.50 0.19 9.09
N TRP A 169 9.79 -0.93 8.41
CA TRP A 169 8.92 -1.51 7.39
C TRP A 169 7.62 -2.11 7.95
N PHE A 170 7.60 -2.55 9.21
CA PHE A 170 6.33 -2.88 9.88
C PHE A 170 5.39 -1.67 10.01
N GLY A 171 5.91 -0.45 10.09
CA GLY A 171 5.11 0.75 10.00
C GLY A 171 4.47 0.93 8.62
N VAL A 172 5.19 0.58 7.53
CA VAL A 172 4.64 0.57 6.17
C VAL A 172 3.52 -0.47 6.06
N LEU A 173 3.72 -1.67 6.62
CA LEU A 173 2.71 -2.73 6.65
C LEU A 173 1.45 -2.28 7.42
N ALA A 174 1.62 -1.70 8.60
CA ALA A 174 0.52 -1.21 9.42
C ALA A 174 -0.29 -0.10 8.71
N ASP A 175 0.38 0.78 7.99
CA ASP A 175 -0.25 1.79 7.14
C ASP A 175 -1.14 1.16 6.06
N GLN A 176 -0.63 0.20 5.28
CA GLN A 176 -1.40 -0.44 4.23
C GLN A 176 -2.58 -1.25 4.80
N MET A 177 -2.33 -1.96 5.90
CA MET A 177 -3.35 -2.75 6.58
C MET A 177 -4.47 -1.88 7.16
N SER A 178 -4.14 -0.76 7.80
CA SER A 178 -5.14 0.15 8.37
C SER A 178 -6.00 0.79 7.28
N ARG A 179 -5.40 1.23 6.17
CA ARG A 179 -6.15 1.76 5.02
C ARG A 179 -7.04 0.68 4.40
N PHE A 180 -6.57 -0.55 4.30
CA PHE A 180 -7.39 -1.67 3.83
C PHE A 180 -8.58 -1.91 4.75
N ILE A 181 -8.39 -1.90 6.07
CA ILE A 181 -9.46 -2.07 7.05
C ILE A 181 -10.49 -0.93 6.93
N PHE A 182 -10.05 0.33 6.92
CA PHE A 182 -10.93 1.49 6.79
C PHE A 182 -11.74 1.45 5.49
N ALA A 183 -11.07 1.18 4.37
CA ALA A 183 -11.74 1.11 3.08
C ALA A 183 -12.73 -0.05 2.99
N THR A 184 -12.38 -1.22 3.55
CA THR A 184 -13.25 -2.40 3.57
C THR A 184 -14.50 -2.18 4.42
N ILE A 185 -14.34 -1.62 5.62
CA ILE A 185 -15.47 -1.28 6.50
C ILE A 185 -16.41 -0.32 5.80
N ARG A 186 -15.88 0.77 5.24
CA ARG A 186 -16.66 1.79 4.54
C ARG A 186 -17.39 1.22 3.33
N PHE A 187 -16.70 0.38 2.55
CA PHE A 187 -17.27 -0.26 1.38
C PHE A 187 -18.42 -1.23 1.77
N LYS A 188 -18.24 -2.06 2.81
CA LYS A 188 -19.27 -2.99 3.30
C LYS A 188 -20.49 -2.29 3.89
N GLN A 189 -20.33 -1.11 4.49
CA GLN A 189 -21.47 -0.31 5.00
C GLN A 189 -22.43 0.14 3.89
N GLY A 190 -22.01 0.12 2.64
CA GLY A 190 -22.86 0.48 1.48
C GLY A 190 -23.28 1.96 1.44
N LYS A 191 -22.78 2.80 2.36
CA LYS A 191 -23.13 4.23 2.40
C LYS A 191 -22.69 4.99 1.16
N TRP A 192 -21.62 4.53 0.52
CA TRP A 192 -21.07 5.11 -0.71
C TRP A 192 -22.03 5.05 -1.91
N VAL A 193 -22.97 4.06 -1.93
CA VAL A 193 -23.98 3.92 -3.00
C VAL A 193 -25.04 5.05 -2.92
N LYS A 194 -25.22 5.65 -1.77
CA LYS A 194 -26.25 6.68 -1.49
C LYS A 194 -25.72 8.11 -1.62
N ILE A 195 -24.44 8.28 -1.92
CA ILE A 195 -23.84 9.61 -2.11
C ILE A 195 -24.37 10.17 -3.43
N LYS A 196 -24.94 11.37 -3.39
CA LYS A 196 -25.33 12.08 -4.62
C LYS A 196 -24.07 12.59 -5.30
N ILE A 197 -23.79 12.09 -6.49
CA ILE A 197 -22.73 12.57 -7.39
C ILE A 197 -23.26 13.77 -8.16
#